data_a739d506daea8ce848ac72192c5f94b2
#
_entry.id   a739d506daea8ce848ac72192c5f94b2
#
_cell.length_a   1.000
_cell.length_b   1.000
_cell.length_c   1.000
_cell.angle_alpha   90.00
_cell.angle_beta   90.00
_cell.angle_gamma   90.00
#
_symmetry.space_group_name_H-M   'P 1'
#
loop_
_entity.id
_entity.type
_entity.pdbx_description
1 polymer ?
#
loop_
_entity_poly.entity_id
_entity_poly.type
_entity_poly.pdbx_seq_one_letter_code
_entity_poly.pdbx_strand_id
1 'polypeptide(L)'
;MRYFSTRGADQFLSFEETVLAGLAPDGGLYIPEHVPTLPENWQTAWKDYSFIDLSVEVLSLYISPEEISKAELRALVEKSYSTFRHPDITPLKKLDEKTYILELFHGPTFAFKDVALQLLGNLFEFFLQRRNARKGPSEKPEKLTVVGATSGDTGSAAIYGLRGKANISIFILHPKGRVSPIQEAQMTTVTDANVHNLAVHGTFDDCQDIVKSLFGDREFNATHRLGAVNSINWARILAQTVYYFLSYFHLQRQIPNAEGVEIQFVVPTGNFGDVLAGYYAKRMGLPMGRLGVATNANDILARFWKSGAYEKVDSDKSAPGESAPVGGASDGKQAADASGVRETLSPAMDILVSSNFERLLWYLAYEDAAQGADEGSRKKAASATIADWMSKVKSDGRVQVPVAVLELARRDFFAERVSDQQTLDTIKYYFESDSHYVADPHTAVGLCAARTVSGQNPPQTRQIVLSTAHPAKFSEAVTCALQNAPSFDFERDVLPQEFKGLLERERRVIDVEAAQIDLVKKVIEKYAVPAGEVGASV
;
A
#
# COMPACT_ATOMS: atom_id res chain seq x y z
N MET A 1 6.11 -17.60 15.08
CA MET A 1 6.83 -16.85 14.01
C MET A 1 7.57 -15.70 14.66
N ARG A 2 8.81 -15.41 14.26
CA ARG A 2 9.58 -14.25 14.70
C ARG A 2 9.93 -13.37 13.51
N TYR A 3 10.30 -12.12 13.78
CA TYR A 3 10.56 -11.11 12.76
C TYR A 3 11.89 -10.42 13.02
N PHE A 4 12.60 -10.03 11.98
CA PHE A 4 13.89 -9.34 12.07
C PHE A 4 14.01 -8.25 11.00
N SER A 5 15.00 -7.35 11.18
CA SER A 5 15.25 -6.24 10.26
C SER A 5 15.96 -6.69 8.99
N THR A 6 15.56 -6.15 7.84
CA THR A 6 16.27 -6.32 6.55
C THR A 6 17.71 -5.83 6.58
N ARG A 7 18.10 -4.97 7.53
CA ARG A 7 19.47 -4.41 7.64
C ARG A 7 20.31 -5.04 8.72
N GLY A 8 19.85 -6.14 9.35
CA GLY A 8 20.66 -6.96 10.24
C GLY A 8 20.63 -6.54 11.70
N ALA A 9 19.53 -6.02 12.19
CA ALA A 9 19.33 -5.91 13.63
C ALA A 9 19.34 -7.32 14.25
N ASP A 10 20.16 -7.52 15.28
CA ASP A 10 20.30 -8.82 15.97
C ASP A 10 19.09 -9.19 16.84
N GLN A 11 18.07 -8.34 16.85
CA GLN A 11 16.86 -8.50 17.65
C GLN A 11 15.74 -9.13 16.84
N PHE A 12 15.24 -10.27 17.31
CA PHE A 12 14.03 -10.88 16.81
C PHE A 12 12.83 -10.42 17.66
N LEU A 13 11.79 -9.98 16.97
CA LEU A 13 10.54 -9.52 17.57
C LEU A 13 9.41 -10.53 17.36
N SER A 14 8.43 -10.49 18.27
CA SER A 14 7.12 -11.11 18.10
C SER A 14 6.30 -10.36 17.04
N PHE A 15 5.15 -10.91 16.65
CA PHE A 15 4.23 -10.23 15.75
C PHE A 15 3.71 -8.91 16.35
N GLU A 16 3.28 -8.94 17.61
CA GLU A 16 2.81 -7.76 18.33
C GLU A 16 3.86 -6.64 18.34
N GLU A 17 5.10 -6.97 18.73
CA GLU A 17 6.19 -5.99 18.79
C GLU A 17 6.49 -5.40 17.40
N THR A 18 6.52 -6.25 16.38
CA THR A 18 6.76 -5.84 14.98
C THR A 18 5.69 -4.88 14.46
N VAL A 19 4.42 -5.18 14.73
CA VAL A 19 3.29 -4.34 14.31
C VAL A 19 3.30 -3.00 15.02
N LEU A 20 3.56 -2.98 16.33
CA LEU A 20 3.62 -1.75 17.12
C LEU A 20 4.86 -0.90 16.80
N ALA A 21 5.99 -1.51 16.51
CA ALA A 21 7.21 -0.80 16.14
C ALA A 21 7.14 -0.19 14.72
N GLY A 22 6.60 -0.94 13.76
CA GLY A 22 6.47 -0.53 12.36
C GLY A 22 7.78 -0.43 11.58
N LEU A 23 8.82 0.17 12.13
CA LEU A 23 10.15 0.36 11.54
C LEU A 23 11.23 -0.12 12.52
N ALA A 24 12.28 -0.75 12.00
CA ALA A 24 13.39 -1.19 12.84
C ALA A 24 14.31 -0.02 13.26
N PRO A 25 15.00 -0.10 14.43
CA PRO A 25 15.86 0.97 14.92
C PRO A 25 17.04 1.31 13.99
N ASP A 26 17.48 0.35 13.18
CA ASP A 26 18.52 0.53 12.15
C ASP A 26 18.00 1.15 10.84
N GLY A 27 16.70 1.49 10.81
CA GLY A 27 16.01 2.02 9.64
C GLY A 27 15.63 0.96 8.61
N GLY A 28 15.85 -0.32 8.89
CA GLY A 28 15.42 -1.45 8.08
C GLY A 28 13.94 -1.79 8.26
N LEU A 29 13.45 -2.68 7.43
CA LEU A 29 12.06 -3.13 7.44
C LEU A 29 11.95 -4.52 8.07
N TYR A 30 10.90 -4.77 8.83
CA TYR A 30 10.69 -6.11 9.38
C TYR A 30 10.20 -7.09 8.32
N ILE A 31 10.82 -8.28 8.33
CA ILE A 31 10.43 -9.45 7.53
C ILE A 31 10.30 -10.68 8.45
N PRO A 32 9.49 -11.70 8.08
CA PRO A 32 9.39 -12.93 8.85
C PRO A 32 10.68 -13.74 8.79
N GLU A 33 10.98 -14.48 9.85
CA GLU A 33 12.16 -15.35 9.96
C GLU A 33 12.23 -16.38 8.82
N HIS A 34 11.06 -16.83 8.35
CA HIS A 34 10.90 -17.65 7.15
C HIS A 34 9.52 -17.39 6.51
N VAL A 35 9.41 -17.61 5.22
CA VAL A 35 8.11 -17.58 4.54
C VAL A 35 7.45 -18.96 4.76
N PRO A 36 6.25 -19.03 5.36
CA PRO A 36 5.58 -20.30 5.60
C PRO A 36 5.14 -20.96 4.29
N THR A 37 5.11 -22.29 4.28
CA THR A 37 4.52 -23.06 3.19
C THR A 37 3.04 -23.32 3.45
N LEU A 38 2.28 -23.42 2.37
CA LEU A 38 0.85 -23.76 2.46
C LEU A 38 0.66 -25.22 2.92
N PRO A 39 -0.44 -25.54 3.63
CA PRO A 39 -0.80 -26.93 3.94
C PRO A 39 -0.95 -27.76 2.66
N GLU A 40 -0.60 -29.05 2.69
CA GLU A 40 -0.64 -29.92 1.49
C GLU A 40 -2.01 -29.94 0.78
N ASN A 41 -3.10 -29.83 1.53
CA ASN A 41 -4.47 -29.91 1.01
C ASN A 41 -5.14 -28.54 0.81
N TRP A 42 -4.41 -27.43 0.88
CA TRP A 42 -4.98 -26.08 0.87
C TRP A 42 -5.91 -25.81 -0.32
N GLN A 43 -5.58 -26.32 -1.51
CA GLN A 43 -6.37 -26.09 -2.72
C GLN A 43 -7.79 -26.67 -2.63
N THR A 44 -7.93 -27.81 -1.96
CA THR A 44 -9.24 -28.44 -1.74
C THR A 44 -9.93 -27.95 -0.48
N ALA A 45 -9.17 -27.71 0.58
CA ALA A 45 -9.71 -27.27 1.86
C ALA A 45 -10.23 -25.82 1.82
N TRP A 46 -9.55 -24.92 1.09
CA TRP A 46 -9.86 -23.48 1.07
C TRP A 46 -10.68 -23.03 -0.13
N LYS A 47 -10.99 -23.90 -1.07
CA LYS A 47 -11.63 -23.56 -2.36
C LYS A 47 -12.95 -22.78 -2.22
N ASP A 48 -13.71 -23.03 -1.17
CA ASP A 48 -15.01 -22.42 -0.91
C ASP A 48 -14.98 -21.40 0.25
N TYR A 49 -13.79 -21.07 0.74
CA TYR A 49 -13.65 -20.14 1.84
C TYR A 49 -14.00 -18.72 1.42
N SER A 50 -14.63 -18.00 2.35
CA SER A 50 -14.82 -16.56 2.25
C SER A 50 -13.50 -15.81 2.45
N PHE A 51 -13.51 -14.50 2.18
CA PHE A 51 -12.38 -13.64 2.53
C PHE A 51 -12.01 -13.72 4.02
N ILE A 52 -13.02 -13.81 4.90
CA ILE A 52 -12.83 -13.95 6.35
C ILE A 52 -12.12 -15.26 6.68
N ASP A 53 -12.59 -16.37 6.13
CA ASP A 53 -12.00 -17.68 6.39
C ASP A 53 -10.56 -17.76 5.87
N LEU A 54 -10.31 -17.29 4.64
CA LEU A 54 -8.96 -17.21 4.08
C LEU A 54 -8.05 -16.30 4.91
N SER A 55 -8.56 -15.16 5.39
CA SER A 55 -7.79 -14.29 6.27
C SER A 55 -7.33 -15.00 7.53
N VAL A 56 -8.21 -15.74 8.19
CA VAL A 56 -7.86 -16.50 9.40
C VAL A 56 -6.79 -17.56 9.10
N GLU A 57 -6.93 -18.31 8.02
CA GLU A 57 -5.96 -19.35 7.66
C GLU A 57 -4.61 -18.78 7.26
N VAL A 58 -4.58 -17.81 6.35
CA VAL A 58 -3.32 -17.20 5.85
C VAL A 58 -2.59 -16.47 6.97
N LEU A 59 -3.29 -15.66 7.76
CA LEU A 59 -2.69 -14.91 8.85
C LEU A 59 -2.16 -15.82 9.96
N SER A 60 -2.84 -16.93 10.26
CA SER A 60 -2.38 -17.92 11.26
C SER A 60 -1.05 -18.59 10.90
N LEU A 61 -0.64 -18.58 9.63
CA LEU A 61 0.68 -19.08 9.24
C LEU A 61 1.82 -18.14 9.67
N TYR A 62 1.51 -16.87 9.87
CA TYR A 62 2.46 -15.82 10.26
C TYR A 62 2.34 -15.40 11.73
N ILE A 63 1.20 -15.64 12.35
CA ILE A 63 0.91 -15.21 13.73
C ILE A 63 0.85 -16.45 14.62
N SER A 64 1.70 -16.48 15.66
CA SER A 64 1.67 -17.59 16.62
C SER A 64 0.35 -17.63 17.39
N PRO A 65 -0.26 -18.82 17.60
CA PRO A 65 -1.49 -18.95 18.38
C PRO A 65 -1.32 -18.56 19.85
N GLU A 66 -0.09 -18.51 20.37
CA GLU A 66 0.23 -17.98 21.71
C GLU A 66 0.15 -16.44 21.74
N GLU A 67 0.35 -15.77 20.61
CA GLU A 67 0.21 -14.32 20.51
C GLU A 67 -1.23 -13.90 20.26
N ILE A 68 -1.90 -14.53 19.28
CA ILE A 68 -3.31 -14.29 18.97
C ILE A 68 -3.93 -15.66 18.66
N SER A 69 -4.84 -16.11 19.51
CA SER A 69 -5.56 -17.35 19.26
C SER A 69 -6.40 -17.28 17.98
N LYS A 70 -6.69 -18.41 17.36
CA LYS A 70 -7.49 -18.46 16.12
C LYS A 70 -8.88 -17.82 16.29
N ALA A 71 -9.48 -17.92 17.48
CA ALA A 71 -10.76 -17.31 17.81
C ALA A 71 -10.66 -15.78 17.90
N GLU A 72 -9.63 -15.25 18.56
CA GLU A 72 -9.37 -13.81 18.62
C GLU A 72 -9.05 -13.24 17.25
N LEU A 73 -8.24 -13.97 16.46
CA LEU A 73 -7.92 -13.56 15.09
C LEU A 73 -9.17 -13.49 14.21
N ARG A 74 -10.08 -14.47 14.31
CA ARG A 74 -11.37 -14.45 13.61
C ARG A 74 -12.19 -13.22 13.99
N ALA A 75 -12.32 -12.93 15.27
CA ALA A 75 -13.05 -11.75 15.73
C ALA A 75 -12.45 -10.43 15.24
N LEU A 76 -11.10 -10.32 15.20
CA LEU A 76 -10.39 -9.16 14.64
C LEU A 76 -10.65 -9.01 13.15
N VAL A 77 -10.60 -10.09 12.39
CA VAL A 77 -10.83 -10.11 10.94
C VAL A 77 -12.29 -9.74 10.62
N GLU A 78 -13.26 -10.37 11.29
CA GLU A 78 -14.69 -10.06 11.13
C GLU A 78 -14.98 -8.58 11.44
N LYS A 79 -14.46 -8.06 12.55
CA LYS A 79 -14.56 -6.63 12.91
C LYS A 79 -13.95 -5.73 11.83
N SER A 80 -12.81 -6.11 11.28
CA SER A 80 -12.08 -5.29 10.30
C SER A 80 -12.80 -5.15 8.98
N TYR A 81 -13.46 -6.21 8.52
CA TYR A 81 -14.10 -6.24 7.21
C TYR A 81 -15.62 -6.05 7.25
N SER A 82 -16.21 -5.87 8.44
CA SER A 82 -17.65 -5.62 8.61
C SER A 82 -18.15 -4.34 7.93
N THR A 83 -17.25 -3.39 7.65
CA THR A 83 -17.58 -2.10 7.01
C THR A 83 -17.43 -2.12 5.49
N PHE A 84 -17.02 -3.25 4.92
CA PHE A 84 -16.90 -3.39 3.47
C PHE A 84 -18.27 -3.56 2.82
N ARG A 85 -18.46 -2.97 1.63
CA ARG A 85 -19.75 -2.88 0.94
C ARG A 85 -20.09 -4.10 0.08
N HIS A 86 -19.06 -4.90 -0.27
CA HIS A 86 -19.24 -6.09 -1.09
C HIS A 86 -19.07 -7.36 -0.24
N PRO A 87 -19.93 -8.38 -0.37
CA PRO A 87 -19.85 -9.61 0.43
C PRO A 87 -18.53 -10.37 0.24
N ASP A 88 -17.95 -10.31 -0.95
CA ASP A 88 -16.64 -10.93 -1.22
C ASP A 88 -15.46 -10.07 -0.76
N ILE A 89 -15.70 -8.88 -0.20
CA ILE A 89 -14.68 -7.90 0.23
C ILE A 89 -13.83 -7.38 -0.96
N THR A 90 -13.24 -8.29 -1.74
CA THR A 90 -12.45 -8.01 -2.94
C THR A 90 -12.92 -8.86 -4.11
N PRO A 91 -14.03 -8.49 -4.76
CA PRO A 91 -14.61 -9.26 -5.86
C PRO A 91 -13.72 -9.27 -7.10
N LEU A 92 -13.78 -10.38 -7.84
CA LEU A 92 -13.13 -10.55 -9.13
C LEU A 92 -14.15 -10.41 -10.26
N LYS A 93 -13.96 -9.41 -11.14
CA LYS A 93 -14.78 -9.18 -12.33
C LYS A 93 -14.05 -9.57 -13.60
N LYS A 94 -14.75 -10.21 -14.53
CA LYS A 94 -14.26 -10.49 -15.88
C LYS A 94 -14.45 -9.24 -16.75
N LEU A 95 -13.40 -8.76 -17.41
CA LEU A 95 -13.47 -7.68 -18.41
C LEU A 95 -13.55 -8.24 -19.83
N ASP A 96 -12.75 -9.26 -20.11
CA ASP A 96 -12.74 -9.99 -21.38
C ASP A 96 -12.29 -11.45 -21.16
N GLU A 97 -12.03 -12.22 -22.24
CA GLU A 97 -11.67 -13.63 -22.15
C GLU A 97 -10.34 -13.89 -21.42
N LYS A 98 -9.44 -12.92 -21.35
CA LYS A 98 -8.11 -13.06 -20.77
C LYS A 98 -7.86 -12.15 -19.58
N THR A 99 -8.64 -11.08 -19.44
CA THR A 99 -8.41 -10.01 -18.48
C THR A 99 -9.52 -9.97 -17.42
N TYR A 100 -9.10 -10.03 -16.19
CA TYR A 100 -9.93 -9.90 -14.99
C TYR A 100 -9.45 -8.73 -14.15
N ILE A 101 -10.35 -8.16 -13.36
CA ILE A 101 -10.03 -7.08 -12.46
C ILE A 101 -10.41 -7.46 -11.04
N LEU A 102 -9.46 -7.30 -10.12
CA LEU A 102 -9.68 -7.52 -8.71
C LEU A 102 -9.97 -6.18 -8.03
N GLU A 103 -11.24 -5.95 -7.70
CA GLU A 103 -11.67 -4.70 -7.09
C GLU A 103 -11.34 -4.66 -5.60
N LEU A 104 -10.36 -3.87 -5.22
CA LEU A 104 -9.88 -3.75 -3.83
C LEU A 104 -10.48 -2.57 -3.07
N PHE A 105 -11.36 -1.80 -3.69
CA PHE A 105 -11.84 -0.50 -3.22
C PHE A 105 -13.22 -0.51 -2.54
N HIS A 106 -13.73 -1.67 -2.15
CA HIS A 106 -15.06 -1.78 -1.51
C HIS A 106 -15.06 -1.47 0.00
N GLY A 107 -13.94 -1.03 0.54
CA GLY A 107 -13.81 -0.59 1.92
C GLY A 107 -14.39 0.82 2.17
N PRO A 108 -14.35 1.31 3.42
CA PRO A 108 -15.02 2.54 3.83
C PRO A 108 -14.54 3.80 3.09
N THR A 109 -13.29 3.85 2.63
CA THR A 109 -12.74 5.03 1.93
C THR A 109 -12.59 4.85 0.42
N PHE A 110 -13.08 3.75 -0.13
CA PHE A 110 -13.00 3.46 -1.56
C PHE A 110 -11.56 3.38 -2.11
N ALA A 111 -10.64 2.83 -1.32
CA ALA A 111 -9.27 2.57 -1.71
C ALA A 111 -8.80 1.20 -1.15
N PHE A 112 -7.89 0.53 -1.88
CA PHE A 112 -7.32 -0.77 -1.47
C PHE A 112 -6.65 -0.73 -0.08
N LYS A 113 -6.21 0.46 0.33
CA LYS A 113 -5.56 0.69 1.62
C LYS A 113 -6.46 0.32 2.81
N ASP A 114 -7.78 0.35 2.63
CA ASP A 114 -8.75 -0.06 3.65
C ASP A 114 -8.55 -1.51 4.08
N VAL A 115 -8.24 -2.42 3.14
CA VAL A 115 -8.02 -3.84 3.44
C VAL A 115 -6.96 -4.01 4.54
N ALA A 116 -5.88 -3.27 4.45
CA ALA A 116 -4.79 -3.35 5.40
C ALA A 116 -5.00 -2.47 6.64
N LEU A 117 -5.53 -1.26 6.46
CA LEU A 117 -5.61 -0.28 7.56
C LEU A 117 -6.77 -0.55 8.52
N GLN A 118 -7.86 -1.18 8.08
CA GLN A 118 -8.92 -1.66 8.97
C GLN A 118 -8.39 -2.75 9.92
N LEU A 119 -7.62 -3.70 9.40
CA LEU A 119 -7.00 -4.74 10.23
C LEU A 119 -5.93 -4.16 11.15
N LEU A 120 -5.04 -3.31 10.64
CA LEU A 120 -3.97 -2.68 11.45
C LEU A 120 -4.54 -1.88 12.62
N GLY A 121 -5.59 -1.11 12.39
CA GLY A 121 -6.24 -0.33 13.45
C GLY A 121 -6.84 -1.22 14.55
N ASN A 122 -7.46 -2.34 14.17
CA ASN A 122 -7.99 -3.31 15.13
C ASN A 122 -6.88 -4.05 15.88
N LEU A 123 -5.76 -4.37 15.23
CA LEU A 123 -4.58 -4.96 15.88
C LEU A 123 -3.98 -3.99 16.91
N PHE A 124 -3.81 -2.71 16.58
CA PHE A 124 -3.30 -1.71 17.52
C PHE A 124 -4.19 -1.62 18.75
N GLU A 125 -5.50 -1.49 18.57
CA GLU A 125 -6.46 -1.44 19.69
C GLU A 125 -6.40 -2.71 20.55
N PHE A 126 -6.39 -3.88 19.92
CA PHE A 126 -6.31 -5.18 20.59
C PHE A 126 -5.04 -5.31 21.45
N PHE A 127 -3.88 -4.97 20.90
CA PHE A 127 -2.63 -5.06 21.64
C PHE A 127 -2.57 -4.06 22.80
N LEU A 128 -3.00 -2.82 22.60
CA LEU A 128 -3.02 -1.82 23.65
C LEU A 128 -3.98 -2.19 24.78
N GLN A 129 -5.18 -2.67 24.45
CA GLN A 129 -6.15 -3.13 25.45
C GLN A 129 -5.60 -4.30 26.25
N ARG A 130 -4.99 -5.30 25.58
CA ARG A 130 -4.38 -6.45 26.24
C ARG A 130 -3.22 -6.07 27.15
N ARG A 131 -2.36 -5.13 26.74
CA ARG A 131 -1.27 -4.61 27.57
C ARG A 131 -1.82 -3.85 28.78
N ASN A 132 -2.79 -3.01 28.55
CA ASN A 132 -3.41 -2.21 29.64
C ASN A 132 -4.15 -3.08 30.65
N ALA A 133 -4.80 -4.17 30.22
CA ALA A 133 -5.47 -5.11 31.12
C ALA A 133 -4.51 -5.86 32.08
N ARG A 134 -3.21 -5.91 31.75
CA ARG A 134 -2.18 -6.54 32.58
C ARG A 134 -1.55 -5.59 33.59
N LYS A 135 -1.85 -4.28 33.49
CA LYS A 135 -1.29 -3.25 34.38
C LYS A 135 -2.02 -3.16 35.70
N GLY A 136 -1.28 -2.83 36.74
CA GLY A 136 -1.83 -2.54 38.04
C GLY A 136 -2.57 -1.19 38.07
N PRO A 137 -3.42 -0.96 39.11
CA PRO A 137 -4.22 0.28 39.21
C PRO A 137 -3.42 1.59 39.28
N SER A 138 -2.14 1.53 39.67
CA SER A 138 -1.24 2.69 39.76
C SER A 138 -0.44 2.95 38.49
N GLU A 139 -0.46 2.02 37.51
CA GLU A 139 0.30 2.14 36.28
C GLU A 139 -0.51 2.90 35.22
N LYS A 140 0.15 3.86 34.56
CA LYS A 140 -0.51 4.63 33.48
C LYS A 140 -0.79 3.72 32.29
N PRO A 141 -1.98 3.80 31.69
CA PRO A 141 -2.31 3.02 30.49
C PRO A 141 -1.40 3.40 29.33
N GLU A 142 -1.06 2.40 28.52
CA GLU A 142 -0.37 2.60 27.25
C GLU A 142 -1.30 3.22 26.23
N LYS A 143 -0.75 4.14 25.45
CA LYS A 143 -1.43 4.82 24.35
C LYS A 143 -0.56 4.79 23.11
N LEU A 144 -1.16 5.11 21.98
CA LEU A 144 -0.48 5.29 20.72
C LEU A 144 -0.94 6.61 20.10
N THR A 145 0.00 7.47 19.77
CA THR A 145 -0.26 8.69 18.99
C THR A 145 0.20 8.48 17.57
N VAL A 146 -0.75 8.22 16.68
CA VAL A 146 -0.45 8.03 15.26
C VAL A 146 -0.32 9.39 14.59
N VAL A 147 0.80 9.61 13.91
CA VAL A 147 1.05 10.82 13.13
C VAL A 147 1.43 10.42 11.70
N GLY A 148 0.78 11.07 10.73
CA GLY A 148 1.05 10.80 9.32
C GLY A 148 0.86 12.03 8.45
N ALA A 149 1.58 12.07 7.32
CA ALA A 149 1.37 13.02 6.24
C ALA A 149 0.67 12.32 5.06
N THR A 150 -0.22 13.02 4.38
CA THR A 150 -0.97 12.47 3.25
C THR A 150 -1.14 13.49 2.13
N SER A 151 -1.14 12.98 0.90
CA SER A 151 -1.62 13.67 -0.30
C SER A 151 -3.06 13.30 -0.68
N GLY A 152 -3.74 12.43 0.14
CA GLY A 152 -5.13 12.02 -0.10
C GLY A 152 -5.49 10.65 0.49
N ASP A 153 -5.41 9.59 -0.30
CA ASP A 153 -5.95 8.25 0.01
C ASP A 153 -5.43 7.58 1.28
N THR A 154 -4.15 7.76 1.59
CA THR A 154 -3.56 7.14 2.78
C THR A 154 -4.11 7.75 4.05
N GLY A 155 -4.31 9.07 4.07
CA GLY A 155 -4.85 9.77 5.22
C GLY A 155 -6.29 9.37 5.54
N SER A 156 -7.17 9.35 4.53
CA SER A 156 -8.55 8.92 4.71
C SER A 156 -8.65 7.47 5.20
N ALA A 157 -7.90 6.56 4.59
CA ALA A 157 -7.89 5.15 5.00
C ALA A 157 -7.33 4.95 6.41
N ALA A 158 -6.28 5.71 6.81
CA ALA A 158 -5.74 5.68 8.17
C ALA A 158 -6.75 6.20 9.21
N ILE A 159 -7.42 7.31 8.91
CA ILE A 159 -8.47 7.87 9.77
C ILE A 159 -9.58 6.83 9.98
N TYR A 160 -10.10 6.25 8.91
CA TYR A 160 -11.19 5.26 9.01
C TYR A 160 -10.75 3.96 9.69
N GLY A 161 -9.48 3.58 9.61
CA GLY A 161 -8.93 2.44 10.35
C GLY A 161 -8.78 2.70 11.85
N LEU A 162 -8.60 3.96 12.26
CA LEU A 162 -8.24 4.33 13.64
C LEU A 162 -9.31 5.16 14.36
N ARG A 163 -10.32 5.68 13.67
CA ARG A 163 -11.41 6.44 14.28
C ARG A 163 -12.12 5.64 15.36
N GLY A 164 -12.44 6.27 16.47
CA GLY A 164 -13.16 5.65 17.60
C GLY A 164 -12.38 4.56 18.34
N LYS A 165 -11.08 4.34 18.05
CA LYS A 165 -10.27 3.33 18.73
C LYS A 165 -9.82 3.79 20.12
N ALA A 166 -9.95 2.91 21.09
CA ALA A 166 -9.54 3.16 22.45
C ALA A 166 -8.00 3.30 22.57
N ASN A 167 -7.55 4.26 23.36
CA ASN A 167 -6.12 4.54 23.62
C ASN A 167 -5.31 4.94 22.38
N ILE A 168 -5.95 5.36 21.31
CA ILE A 168 -5.29 5.79 20.07
C ILE A 168 -5.77 7.20 19.73
N SER A 169 -4.83 8.10 19.46
CA SER A 169 -5.10 9.39 18.82
C SER A 169 -4.45 9.41 17.45
N ILE A 170 -5.13 9.99 16.45
CA ILE A 170 -4.58 10.09 15.09
C ILE A 170 -4.54 11.55 14.63
N PHE A 171 -3.37 11.95 14.13
CA PHE A 171 -3.08 13.28 13.60
C PHE A 171 -2.63 13.12 12.15
N ILE A 172 -3.42 13.62 11.19
CA ILE A 172 -3.11 13.56 9.77
C ILE A 172 -2.83 14.96 9.25
N LEU A 173 -1.60 15.17 8.79
CA LEU A 173 -1.14 16.40 8.16
C LEU A 173 -1.38 16.31 6.65
N HIS A 174 -1.96 17.37 6.08
CA HIS A 174 -2.11 17.50 4.64
C HIS A 174 -1.83 18.94 4.19
N PRO A 175 -1.30 19.15 2.98
CA PRO A 175 -1.04 20.48 2.47
C PRO A 175 -2.36 21.19 2.17
N LYS A 176 -2.56 22.38 2.73
CA LYS A 176 -3.79 23.17 2.59
C LYS A 176 -4.07 23.51 1.14
N GLY A 177 -5.27 23.12 0.66
CA GLY A 177 -5.73 23.41 -0.69
C GLY A 177 -5.03 22.63 -1.81
N ARG A 178 -4.27 21.56 -1.49
CA ARG A 178 -3.54 20.75 -2.48
C ARG A 178 -3.97 19.27 -2.49
N VAL A 179 -5.02 18.93 -1.78
CA VAL A 179 -5.65 17.60 -1.79
C VAL A 179 -6.96 17.70 -2.57
N SER A 180 -7.33 16.67 -3.31
CA SER A 180 -8.60 16.72 -4.05
C SER A 180 -9.78 16.95 -3.10
N PRO A 181 -10.82 17.69 -3.51
CA PRO A 181 -11.95 18.05 -2.64
C PRO A 181 -12.63 16.84 -1.98
N ILE A 182 -12.80 15.74 -2.73
CA ILE A 182 -13.40 14.50 -2.22
C ILE A 182 -12.50 13.84 -1.18
N GLN A 183 -11.20 13.74 -1.44
CA GLN A 183 -10.26 13.13 -0.50
C GLN A 183 -10.11 13.96 0.79
N GLU A 184 -10.05 15.29 0.67
CA GLU A 184 -10.04 16.18 1.84
C GLU A 184 -11.34 16.05 2.64
N ALA A 185 -12.51 16.03 1.98
CA ALA A 185 -13.78 15.85 2.66
C ALA A 185 -13.89 14.49 3.36
N GLN A 186 -13.39 13.41 2.74
CA GLN A 186 -13.35 12.09 3.39
C GLN A 186 -12.59 12.10 4.72
N MET A 187 -11.56 12.94 4.86
CA MET A 187 -10.82 13.09 6.11
C MET A 187 -11.50 14.03 7.08
N THR A 188 -11.84 15.23 6.61
CA THR A 188 -12.24 16.35 7.48
C THR A 188 -13.67 16.28 7.97
N THR A 189 -14.52 15.49 7.33
CA THR A 189 -15.91 15.21 7.79
C THR A 189 -15.98 14.15 8.88
N VAL A 190 -14.86 13.54 9.27
CA VAL A 190 -14.79 12.60 10.39
C VAL A 190 -14.59 13.41 11.69
N THR A 191 -15.61 13.33 12.57
CA THR A 191 -15.67 14.14 13.80
C THR A 191 -15.41 13.34 15.09
N ASP A 192 -14.92 12.11 14.99
CA ASP A 192 -14.55 11.29 16.15
C ASP A 192 -13.52 12.01 17.03
N ALA A 193 -13.68 11.93 18.34
CA ALA A 193 -12.87 12.69 19.31
C ALA A 193 -11.36 12.43 19.20
N ASN A 194 -10.96 11.24 18.75
CA ASN A 194 -9.56 10.83 18.61
C ASN A 194 -8.94 11.13 17.23
N VAL A 195 -9.69 11.78 16.30
CA VAL A 195 -9.23 12.10 14.95
C VAL A 195 -8.94 13.59 14.82
N HIS A 196 -7.76 13.95 14.35
CA HIS A 196 -7.31 15.33 14.19
C HIS A 196 -6.70 15.51 12.78
N ASN A 197 -7.34 16.35 11.96
CA ASN A 197 -6.86 16.73 10.64
C ASN A 197 -6.16 18.08 10.73
N LEU A 198 -4.92 18.18 10.24
CA LEU A 198 -4.09 19.39 10.26
C LEU A 198 -3.85 19.86 8.82
N ALA A 199 -4.45 20.99 8.46
CA ALA A 199 -4.20 21.65 7.17
C ALA A 199 -2.98 22.57 7.33
N VAL A 200 -1.85 22.15 6.77
CA VAL A 200 -0.56 22.85 6.90
C VAL A 200 -0.38 23.82 5.74
N HIS A 201 -0.03 25.07 6.03
CA HIS A 201 0.39 26.02 5.00
C HIS A 201 1.79 25.65 4.52
N GLY A 202 1.86 24.80 3.49
CA GLY A 202 3.09 24.25 2.94
C GLY A 202 2.81 23.24 1.82
N THR A 203 3.83 22.45 1.51
CA THR A 203 3.79 21.37 0.53
C THR A 203 3.55 20.02 1.22
N PHE A 204 3.36 18.96 0.43
CA PHE A 204 3.30 17.60 0.98
C PHE A 204 4.65 17.19 1.57
N ASP A 205 5.75 17.62 0.95
CA ASP A 205 7.09 17.34 1.47
C ASP A 205 7.33 18.01 2.83
N ASP A 206 6.86 19.25 3.00
CA ASP A 206 6.90 19.93 4.30
C ASP A 206 6.15 19.13 5.37
N CYS A 207 4.96 18.60 5.04
CA CYS A 207 4.21 17.73 5.95
C CYS A 207 4.99 16.45 6.30
N GLN A 208 5.64 15.82 5.32
CA GLN A 208 6.47 14.64 5.55
C GLN A 208 7.69 14.94 6.41
N ASP A 209 8.34 16.07 6.18
CA ASP A 209 9.53 16.48 6.94
C ASP A 209 9.21 16.81 8.40
N ILE A 210 8.04 17.42 8.66
CA ILE A 210 7.51 17.58 10.02
C ILE A 210 7.32 16.22 10.68
N VAL A 211 6.67 15.27 9.99
CA VAL A 211 6.45 13.91 10.52
C VAL A 211 7.77 13.22 10.82
N LYS A 212 8.73 13.24 9.89
CA LYS A 212 10.08 12.66 10.11
C LYS A 212 10.78 13.30 11.32
N SER A 213 10.68 14.62 11.45
CA SER A 213 11.29 15.36 12.56
C SER A 213 10.66 15.01 13.90
N LEU A 214 9.33 14.82 13.96
CA LEU A 214 8.63 14.35 15.17
C LEU A 214 9.11 12.95 15.60
N PHE A 215 9.25 12.02 14.66
CA PHE A 215 9.78 10.68 14.95
C PHE A 215 11.26 10.70 15.35
N GLY A 216 12.04 11.65 14.82
CA GLY A 216 13.45 11.86 15.16
C GLY A 216 13.67 12.50 16.53
N ASP A 217 12.69 13.20 17.06
CA ASP A 217 12.73 13.77 18.42
C ASP A 217 12.46 12.67 19.44
N ARG A 218 13.54 12.18 20.06
CA ARG A 218 13.49 11.04 20.99
C ARG A 218 12.66 11.30 22.23
N GLU A 219 12.70 12.51 22.77
CA GLU A 219 11.95 12.88 23.97
C GLU A 219 10.45 12.97 23.66
N PHE A 220 10.10 13.66 22.60
CA PHE A 220 8.72 13.79 22.14
C PHE A 220 8.12 12.43 21.77
N ASN A 221 8.87 11.63 21.02
CA ASN A 221 8.45 10.29 20.62
C ASN A 221 8.23 9.37 21.84
N ALA A 222 9.15 9.38 22.79
CA ALA A 222 9.01 8.59 24.03
C ALA A 222 7.80 9.02 24.87
N THR A 223 7.55 10.34 24.97
CA THR A 223 6.43 10.91 25.73
C THR A 223 5.08 10.58 25.11
N HIS A 224 4.94 10.71 23.80
CA HIS A 224 3.67 10.54 23.09
C HIS A 224 3.50 9.15 22.48
N ARG A 225 4.54 8.32 22.46
CA ARG A 225 4.57 6.98 21.82
C ARG A 225 4.05 7.07 20.40
N LEU A 226 4.83 7.74 19.57
CA LEU A 226 4.47 7.95 18.17
C LEU A 226 4.41 6.63 17.41
N GLY A 227 3.34 6.43 16.66
CA GLY A 227 3.14 5.30 15.78
C GLY A 227 2.91 5.73 14.34
N ALA A 228 3.39 4.93 13.41
CA ALA A 228 3.22 5.18 11.99
C ALA A 228 2.29 4.15 11.35
N VAL A 229 1.41 4.64 10.48
CA VAL A 229 0.49 3.81 9.67
C VAL A 229 0.92 3.74 8.20
N ASN A 230 2.19 4.02 7.93
CA ASN A 230 2.73 4.04 6.57
C ASN A 230 2.79 2.65 5.93
N SER A 231 3.08 2.60 4.63
CA SER A 231 3.06 1.38 3.82
C SER A 231 4.06 0.31 4.25
N ILE A 232 5.05 0.66 5.08
CA ILE A 232 6.11 -0.25 5.50
C ILE A 232 5.73 -1.14 6.70
N ASN A 233 4.63 -0.86 7.40
CA ASN A 233 4.20 -1.72 8.51
C ASN A 233 3.92 -3.14 8.01
N TRP A 234 4.51 -4.15 8.67
CA TRP A 234 4.42 -5.54 8.25
C TRP A 234 2.97 -6.05 8.16
N ALA A 235 2.11 -5.68 9.11
CA ALA A 235 0.72 -6.10 9.10
C ALA A 235 -0.03 -5.64 7.85
N ARG A 236 0.40 -4.53 7.23
CA ARG A 236 -0.20 -4.06 5.96
C ARG A 236 0.14 -4.98 4.79
N ILE A 237 1.38 -5.44 4.71
CA ILE A 237 1.79 -6.41 3.68
C ILE A 237 1.04 -7.73 3.89
N LEU A 238 1.01 -8.21 5.12
CA LEU A 238 0.38 -9.47 5.48
C LEU A 238 -1.12 -9.49 5.16
N ALA A 239 -1.86 -8.43 5.51
CA ALA A 239 -3.29 -8.32 5.20
C ALA A 239 -3.58 -8.39 3.69
N GLN A 240 -2.69 -7.82 2.87
CA GLN A 240 -2.84 -7.79 1.42
C GLN A 240 -2.56 -9.15 0.76
N THR A 241 -1.84 -10.04 1.42
CA THR A 241 -1.57 -11.38 0.88
C THR A 241 -2.86 -12.19 0.65
N VAL A 242 -3.89 -11.96 1.45
CA VAL A 242 -5.13 -12.76 1.45
C VAL A 242 -5.90 -12.68 0.13
N TYR A 243 -6.03 -11.50 -0.47
CA TYR A 243 -6.84 -11.35 -1.69
C TYR A 243 -6.21 -12.00 -2.92
N TYR A 244 -4.92 -12.30 -2.92
CA TYR A 244 -4.30 -13.11 -3.97
C TYR A 244 -4.82 -14.55 -3.94
N PHE A 245 -4.99 -15.12 -2.75
CA PHE A 245 -5.62 -16.45 -2.59
C PHE A 245 -7.09 -16.44 -2.97
N LEU A 246 -7.86 -15.45 -2.52
CA LEU A 246 -9.27 -15.34 -2.86
C LEU A 246 -9.48 -15.24 -4.37
N SER A 247 -8.72 -14.37 -5.04
CA SER A 247 -8.83 -14.18 -6.48
C SER A 247 -8.43 -15.41 -7.28
N TYR A 248 -7.46 -16.20 -6.80
CA TYR A 248 -7.11 -17.49 -7.37
C TYR A 248 -8.33 -18.43 -7.38
N PHE A 249 -9.02 -18.60 -6.25
CA PHE A 249 -10.21 -19.44 -6.19
C PHE A 249 -11.39 -18.87 -6.96
N HIS A 250 -11.57 -17.54 -6.95
CA HIS A 250 -12.62 -16.88 -7.72
C HIS A 250 -12.42 -17.10 -9.23
N LEU A 251 -11.18 -16.97 -9.70
CA LEU A 251 -10.87 -17.23 -11.11
C LEU A 251 -11.15 -18.68 -11.49
N GLN A 252 -10.72 -19.65 -10.68
CA GLN A 252 -10.97 -21.07 -10.95
C GLN A 252 -12.46 -21.40 -11.05
N ARG A 253 -13.32 -20.74 -10.26
CA ARG A 253 -14.78 -20.92 -10.36
C ARG A 253 -15.37 -20.28 -11.62
N GLN A 254 -14.76 -19.25 -12.16
CA GLN A 254 -15.25 -18.54 -13.35
C GLN A 254 -14.80 -19.18 -14.67
N ILE A 255 -13.78 -20.01 -14.67
CA ILE A 255 -13.24 -20.65 -15.88
C ILE A 255 -13.62 -22.11 -15.92
N PRO A 256 -14.43 -22.55 -16.89
CA PRO A 256 -14.63 -23.99 -17.15
C PRO A 256 -13.29 -24.65 -17.50
N ASN A 257 -12.97 -25.74 -16.84
CA ASN A 257 -11.70 -26.46 -17.03
C ASN A 257 -10.45 -25.59 -16.79
N ALA A 258 -10.34 -25.02 -15.60
CA ALA A 258 -9.21 -24.19 -15.18
C ALA A 258 -7.85 -24.93 -15.10
N GLU A 259 -7.81 -26.23 -15.43
CA GLU A 259 -6.59 -27.04 -15.47
C GLU A 259 -5.61 -26.46 -16.50
N GLY A 260 -4.38 -26.19 -16.06
CA GLY A 260 -3.34 -25.59 -16.93
C GLY A 260 -3.44 -24.09 -17.16
N VAL A 261 -4.42 -23.39 -16.55
CA VAL A 261 -4.49 -21.93 -16.59
C VAL A 261 -3.36 -21.34 -15.74
N GLU A 262 -2.55 -20.49 -16.35
CA GLU A 262 -1.56 -19.68 -15.67
C GLU A 262 -2.17 -18.34 -15.26
N ILE A 263 -2.05 -17.98 -14.00
CA ILE A 263 -2.51 -16.69 -13.48
C ILE A 263 -1.34 -15.70 -13.47
N GLN A 264 -1.51 -14.54 -14.09
CA GLN A 264 -0.56 -13.45 -14.05
C GLN A 264 -1.21 -12.25 -13.37
N PHE A 265 -0.71 -11.88 -12.18
CA PHE A 265 -1.16 -10.66 -11.51
C PHE A 265 -0.39 -9.45 -12.05
N VAL A 266 -1.10 -8.36 -12.32
CA VAL A 266 -0.51 -7.06 -12.73
C VAL A 266 -0.96 -5.99 -11.74
N VAL A 267 0.01 -5.33 -11.13
CA VAL A 267 -0.21 -4.48 -9.96
C VAL A 267 0.26 -3.05 -10.23
N PRO A 268 -0.65 -2.06 -10.18
CA PRO A 268 -0.24 -0.65 -10.15
C PRO A 268 0.65 -0.40 -8.93
N THR A 269 1.89 0.02 -9.16
CA THR A 269 2.92 -0.04 -8.13
C THR A 269 3.61 1.31 -7.90
N GLY A 270 3.43 1.87 -6.69
CA GLY A 270 4.25 2.93 -6.13
C GLY A 270 5.21 2.37 -5.08
N ASN A 271 4.77 2.32 -3.82
CA ASN A 271 5.57 1.87 -2.67
C ASN A 271 5.82 0.36 -2.57
N PHE A 272 5.52 -0.41 -3.60
CA PHE A 272 5.78 -1.85 -3.72
C PHE A 272 5.07 -2.76 -2.70
N GLY A 273 4.16 -2.22 -1.87
CA GLY A 273 3.53 -2.99 -0.80
C GLY A 273 2.63 -4.10 -1.32
N ASP A 274 1.76 -3.76 -2.24
CA ASP A 274 0.75 -4.64 -2.81
C ASP A 274 1.39 -5.79 -3.62
N VAL A 275 2.23 -5.47 -4.59
CA VAL A 275 2.91 -6.49 -5.40
C VAL A 275 3.86 -7.36 -4.56
N LEU A 276 4.42 -6.84 -3.47
CA LEU A 276 5.19 -7.62 -2.51
C LEU A 276 4.31 -8.63 -1.78
N ALA A 277 3.07 -8.29 -1.43
CA ALA A 277 2.12 -9.24 -0.86
C ALA A 277 1.83 -10.41 -1.83
N GLY A 278 1.72 -10.11 -3.13
CA GLY A 278 1.66 -11.13 -4.18
C GLY A 278 2.90 -12.02 -4.24
N TYR A 279 4.07 -11.42 -4.07
CA TYR A 279 5.33 -12.17 -3.99
C TYR A 279 5.38 -13.12 -2.79
N TYR A 280 4.89 -12.68 -1.61
CA TYR A 280 4.76 -13.58 -0.47
C TYR A 280 3.78 -14.73 -0.76
N ALA A 281 2.62 -14.46 -1.37
CA ALA A 281 1.68 -15.50 -1.77
C ALA A 281 2.33 -16.52 -2.72
N LYS A 282 3.11 -16.05 -3.72
CA LYS A 282 3.87 -16.90 -4.63
C LYS A 282 4.90 -17.76 -3.88
N ARG A 283 5.65 -17.16 -2.96
CA ARG A 283 6.65 -17.87 -2.15
C ARG A 283 6.05 -18.88 -1.16
N MET A 284 4.82 -18.65 -0.71
CA MET A 284 4.07 -19.63 0.07
C MET A 284 3.65 -20.85 -0.76
N GLY A 285 3.59 -20.74 -2.07
CA GLY A 285 3.21 -21.81 -2.98
C GLY A 285 1.92 -21.57 -3.76
N LEU A 286 1.38 -20.33 -3.79
CA LEU A 286 0.25 -19.99 -4.66
C LEU A 286 0.69 -20.07 -6.12
N PRO A 287 0.06 -20.93 -6.97
CA PRO A 287 0.44 -21.05 -8.37
C PRO A 287 0.15 -19.77 -9.15
N MET A 288 1.19 -19.15 -9.66
CA MET A 288 1.09 -17.96 -10.52
C MET A 288 2.33 -17.80 -11.39
N GLY A 289 2.17 -17.15 -12.52
CA GLY A 289 3.25 -16.71 -13.38
C GLY A 289 4.06 -15.55 -12.80
N ARG A 290 4.68 -14.76 -13.68
CA ARG A 290 5.40 -13.55 -13.24
C ARG A 290 4.43 -12.47 -12.79
N LEU A 291 4.79 -11.78 -11.72
CA LEU A 291 4.08 -10.60 -11.23
C LEU A 291 4.43 -9.39 -12.09
N GLY A 292 3.43 -8.64 -12.53
CA GLY A 292 3.60 -7.41 -13.29
C GLY A 292 3.68 -6.20 -12.37
N VAL A 293 4.75 -5.43 -12.49
CA VAL A 293 4.96 -4.14 -11.82
C VAL A 293 4.63 -3.04 -12.81
N ALA A 294 3.47 -2.42 -12.67
CA ALA A 294 3.06 -1.33 -13.54
C ALA A 294 3.36 0.01 -12.86
N THR A 295 4.15 0.87 -13.51
CA THR A 295 4.53 2.20 -12.99
C THR A 295 3.97 3.30 -13.88
N ASN A 296 3.77 4.49 -13.31
CA ASN A 296 3.54 5.72 -14.08
C ASN A 296 4.87 6.32 -14.56
N ALA A 297 4.88 7.62 -14.86
CA ALA A 297 6.09 8.34 -15.28
C ALA A 297 7.21 8.37 -14.22
N ASN A 298 6.89 8.09 -12.95
CA ASN A 298 7.86 7.89 -11.88
C ASN A 298 8.32 6.43 -11.87
N ASP A 299 9.22 6.11 -12.76
CA ASP A 299 9.49 4.76 -13.25
C ASP A 299 10.72 4.08 -12.63
N ILE A 300 11.14 4.47 -11.44
CA ILE A 300 12.33 3.91 -10.75
C ILE A 300 12.33 2.37 -10.77
N LEU A 301 11.17 1.74 -10.58
CA LEU A 301 11.03 0.29 -10.59
C LEU A 301 11.18 -0.27 -12.02
N ALA A 302 10.50 0.30 -13.03
CA ALA A 302 10.62 -0.16 -14.41
C ALA A 302 12.07 -0.07 -14.90
N ARG A 303 12.80 1.00 -14.55
CA ARG A 303 14.23 1.16 -14.86
C ARG A 303 15.09 0.10 -14.16
N PHE A 304 14.76 -0.27 -12.92
CA PHE A 304 15.46 -1.34 -12.21
C PHE A 304 15.37 -2.68 -12.99
N TRP A 305 14.18 -3.10 -13.42
CA TRP A 305 14.03 -4.34 -14.19
C TRP A 305 14.71 -4.30 -15.55
N LYS A 306 14.90 -3.10 -16.10
CA LYS A 306 15.62 -2.92 -17.37
C LYS A 306 17.14 -3.03 -17.21
N SER A 307 17.71 -2.46 -16.16
CA SER A 307 19.16 -2.24 -16.03
C SER A 307 19.82 -2.82 -14.77
N GLY A 308 19.05 -3.15 -13.73
CA GLY A 308 19.57 -3.47 -12.41
C GLY A 308 20.00 -2.24 -11.60
N ALA A 309 19.81 -1.04 -12.13
CA ALA A 309 20.08 0.20 -11.40
C ALA A 309 18.83 0.65 -10.63
N TYR A 310 18.93 0.74 -9.32
CA TYR A 310 17.92 1.37 -8.48
C TYR A 310 18.38 2.78 -8.16
N GLU A 311 17.86 3.76 -8.90
CA GLU A 311 18.38 5.12 -8.90
C GLU A 311 17.27 6.17 -8.90
N LYS A 312 17.46 7.20 -8.07
CA LYS A 312 16.67 8.43 -8.12
C LYS A 312 16.96 9.15 -9.43
N VAL A 313 15.98 9.83 -9.97
CA VAL A 313 16.19 10.71 -11.13
C VAL A 313 16.47 12.11 -10.60
N ASP A 314 17.68 12.62 -10.88
CA ASP A 314 17.98 14.03 -10.58
C ASP A 314 17.18 14.93 -11.53
N SER A 315 16.50 15.93 -11.00
CA SER A 315 15.73 16.91 -11.77
C SER A 315 16.56 17.68 -12.82
N ASP A 316 17.87 17.75 -12.63
CA ASP A 316 18.81 18.50 -13.51
C ASP A 316 19.44 17.64 -14.62
N LYS A 317 19.25 16.33 -14.63
CA LYS A 317 19.75 15.43 -15.67
C LYS A 317 18.61 15.01 -16.61
N SER A 318 18.23 15.91 -17.52
CA SER A 318 17.63 15.48 -18.78
C SER A 318 18.65 14.59 -19.48
N ALA A 319 18.31 13.31 -19.69
CA ALA A 319 19.19 12.39 -20.42
C ALA A 319 19.51 12.97 -21.80
N PRO A 320 20.80 13.16 -22.16
CA PRO A 320 21.14 13.53 -23.50
C PRO A 320 20.89 12.31 -24.39
N GLY A 321 19.87 12.34 -25.25
CA GLY A 321 19.75 11.42 -26.34
C GLY A 321 18.44 10.69 -26.61
N GLU A 322 17.33 11.00 -25.95
CA GLU A 322 16.03 10.59 -26.50
C GLU A 322 15.50 11.73 -27.39
N SER A 323 15.74 11.60 -28.69
CA SER A 323 15.04 12.36 -29.71
C SER A 323 13.54 12.11 -29.53
N ALA A 324 12.78 13.20 -29.35
CA ALA A 324 11.34 13.16 -29.32
C ALA A 324 10.80 12.36 -30.50
N PRO A 325 9.81 11.45 -30.31
CA PRO A 325 9.13 10.85 -31.44
C PRO A 325 8.46 11.96 -32.24
N VAL A 326 8.80 12.03 -33.51
CA VAL A 326 8.17 12.94 -34.49
C VAL A 326 6.73 12.47 -34.66
N GLY A 327 5.79 13.23 -34.14
CA GLY A 327 4.37 13.03 -34.42
C GLY A 327 3.47 13.15 -33.20
N GLY A 328 3.05 14.36 -32.88
CA GLY A 328 1.73 14.69 -32.38
C GLY A 328 1.38 14.38 -30.92
N ALA A 329 1.05 15.42 -30.22
CA ALA A 329 0.55 15.60 -28.88
C ALA A 329 1.65 15.76 -27.81
N SER A 330 1.80 16.98 -27.38
CA SER A 330 2.65 17.38 -26.27
C SER A 330 2.23 16.62 -25.01
N ASP A 331 3.05 15.65 -24.59
CA ASP A 331 3.13 15.30 -23.16
C ASP A 331 3.38 16.65 -22.45
N GLY A 332 2.38 17.13 -21.72
CA GLY A 332 2.51 18.38 -20.99
C GLY A 332 3.80 18.30 -20.21
N LYS A 333 4.69 19.26 -20.42
CA LYS A 333 5.93 19.41 -19.67
C LYS A 333 5.55 19.73 -18.22
N GLN A 334 5.14 18.72 -17.46
CA GLN A 334 5.18 18.83 -16.02
C GLN A 334 6.64 18.66 -15.62
N ALA A 335 7.27 19.78 -15.31
CA ALA A 335 8.59 19.78 -14.72
C ALA A 335 8.50 18.95 -13.42
N ALA A 336 9.51 18.11 -13.19
CA ALA A 336 9.66 17.49 -11.88
C ALA A 336 9.70 18.60 -10.82
N ASP A 337 9.09 18.34 -9.68
CA ASP A 337 9.20 19.25 -8.53
C ASP A 337 10.66 19.30 -8.01
N ALA A 338 10.91 20.10 -6.99
CA ALA A 338 12.24 20.23 -6.40
C ALA A 338 12.78 18.91 -5.82
N SER A 339 11.92 17.90 -5.58
CA SER A 339 12.30 16.55 -5.14
C SER A 339 12.68 15.61 -6.28
N GLY A 340 12.35 15.95 -7.53
CA GLY A 340 12.54 15.11 -8.72
C GLY A 340 11.36 14.19 -9.02
N VAL A 341 10.26 14.31 -8.31
CA VAL A 341 9.00 13.58 -8.56
C VAL A 341 8.19 14.32 -9.63
N ARG A 342 7.60 13.57 -10.56
CA ARG A 342 6.67 14.10 -11.57
C ARG A 342 5.25 13.95 -11.06
N GLU A 343 4.49 15.02 -11.10
CA GLU A 343 3.06 14.96 -10.87
C GLU A 343 2.36 14.28 -12.05
N THR A 344 1.49 13.29 -11.75
CA THR A 344 0.79 12.49 -12.77
C THR A 344 -0.70 12.36 -12.43
N LEU A 345 -1.46 11.75 -13.35
CA LEU A 345 -2.87 11.41 -13.13
C LEU A 345 -3.08 10.33 -12.05
N SER A 346 -2.04 9.60 -11.67
CA SER A 346 -2.07 8.54 -10.66
C SER A 346 -1.21 8.87 -9.43
N PRO A 347 -1.59 9.91 -8.64
CA PRO A 347 -0.72 10.53 -7.63
C PRO A 347 -0.26 9.61 -6.51
N ALA A 348 -0.98 8.53 -6.21
CA ALA A 348 -0.53 7.56 -5.20
C ALA A 348 0.71 6.74 -5.63
N MET A 349 1.10 6.84 -6.91
CA MET A 349 2.29 6.23 -7.49
C MET A 349 3.41 7.25 -7.76
N ASP A 350 3.21 8.54 -7.43
CA ASP A 350 4.20 9.60 -7.58
C ASP A 350 5.21 9.51 -6.44
N ILE A 351 6.26 8.75 -6.68
CA ILE A 351 7.30 8.44 -5.70
C ILE A 351 8.69 8.57 -6.32
N LEU A 352 9.66 8.96 -5.52
CA LEU A 352 11.07 8.98 -5.89
C LEU A 352 11.78 7.67 -5.53
N VAL A 353 11.40 7.06 -4.40
CA VAL A 353 11.95 5.81 -3.89
C VAL A 353 10.80 4.91 -3.42
N SER A 354 10.81 3.66 -3.84
CA SER A 354 9.79 2.68 -3.50
C SER A 354 10.10 1.99 -2.17
N SER A 355 9.39 2.33 -1.12
CA SER A 355 9.75 2.03 0.27
C SER A 355 9.82 0.53 0.61
N ASN A 356 8.91 -0.31 0.06
CA ASN A 356 8.91 -1.75 0.35
C ASN A 356 9.80 -2.57 -0.58
N PHE A 357 10.39 -1.94 -1.59
CA PHE A 357 11.28 -2.63 -2.54
C PHE A 357 12.52 -3.21 -1.84
N GLU A 358 12.96 -2.60 -0.76
CA GLU A 358 14.02 -3.11 0.12
C GLU A 358 13.76 -4.55 0.58
N ARG A 359 12.50 -4.92 0.86
CA ARG A 359 12.16 -6.29 1.25
C ARG A 359 12.38 -7.30 0.14
N LEU A 360 12.01 -6.95 -1.11
CA LEU A 360 12.32 -7.81 -2.25
C LEU A 360 13.83 -7.94 -2.44
N LEU A 361 14.56 -6.82 -2.42
CA LEU A 361 16.01 -6.83 -2.58
C LEU A 361 16.69 -7.73 -1.54
N TRP A 362 16.16 -7.78 -0.31
CA TRP A 362 16.69 -8.68 0.71
C TRP A 362 16.54 -10.16 0.32
N TYR A 363 15.37 -10.57 -0.19
CA TYR A 363 15.17 -11.95 -0.64
C TYR A 363 16.05 -12.30 -1.84
N LEU A 364 16.22 -11.38 -2.77
CA LEU A 364 17.10 -11.58 -3.93
C LEU A 364 18.57 -11.70 -3.49
N ALA A 365 19.03 -10.83 -2.59
CA ALA A 365 20.36 -10.92 -2.03
C ALA A 365 20.57 -12.22 -1.20
N TYR A 366 19.54 -12.69 -0.50
CA TYR A 366 19.59 -13.96 0.23
C TYR A 366 19.69 -15.17 -0.72
N GLU A 367 19.00 -15.15 -1.86
CA GLU A 367 19.10 -16.22 -2.87
C GLU A 367 20.46 -16.20 -3.59
N ASP A 368 21.02 -15.02 -3.85
CA ASP A 368 22.35 -14.84 -4.47
C ASP A 368 23.50 -15.14 -3.50
N ALA A 369 23.28 -15.07 -2.18
CA ALA A 369 24.31 -15.37 -1.19
C ALA A 369 24.83 -16.80 -1.33
N ALA A 370 26.14 -16.96 -1.11
CA ALA A 370 26.92 -18.15 -1.41
C ALA A 370 26.21 -19.47 -1.09
N GLN A 371 25.97 -20.26 -2.13
CA GLN A 371 25.40 -21.60 -2.00
C GLN A 371 26.37 -22.49 -1.22
N GLY A 372 25.88 -23.14 -0.15
CA GLY A 372 26.67 -23.98 0.74
C GLY A 372 26.96 -23.36 2.11
N ALA A 373 26.69 -22.07 2.31
CA ALA A 373 26.67 -21.48 3.65
C ALA A 373 25.40 -21.88 4.42
N ASP A 374 25.51 -21.94 5.74
CA ASP A 374 24.33 -22.16 6.59
C ASP A 374 23.33 -20.99 6.48
N GLU A 375 22.07 -21.25 6.85
CA GLU A 375 21.00 -20.26 6.74
C GLU A 375 21.29 -18.97 7.50
N GLY A 376 21.88 -19.05 8.70
CA GLY A 376 22.20 -17.88 9.51
C GLY A 376 23.27 -17.00 8.86
N SER A 377 24.29 -17.61 8.28
CA SER A 377 25.35 -16.91 7.53
C SER A 377 24.81 -16.21 6.29
N ARG A 378 23.90 -16.87 5.55
CA ARG A 378 23.23 -16.27 4.39
C ARG A 378 22.34 -15.08 4.76
N LYS A 379 21.57 -15.18 5.85
CA LYS A 379 20.76 -14.06 6.37
C LYS A 379 21.62 -12.86 6.75
N LYS A 380 22.74 -13.08 7.44
CA LYS A 380 23.70 -12.02 7.79
C LYS A 380 24.30 -11.35 6.54
N ALA A 381 24.72 -12.15 5.55
CA ALA A 381 25.26 -11.63 4.30
C ALA A 381 24.22 -10.78 3.53
N ALA A 382 23.00 -11.27 3.40
CA ALA A 382 21.90 -10.54 2.76
C ALA A 382 21.62 -9.21 3.48
N SER A 383 21.53 -9.22 4.81
CA SER A 383 21.27 -8.01 5.60
C SER A 383 22.41 -6.99 5.48
N ALA A 384 23.67 -7.44 5.49
CA ALA A 384 24.82 -6.56 5.27
C ALA A 384 24.78 -5.93 3.85
N THR A 385 24.43 -6.72 2.84
CA THR A 385 24.28 -6.26 1.46
C THR A 385 23.17 -5.20 1.37
N ILE A 386 22.03 -5.41 2.01
CA ILE A 386 20.92 -4.43 2.01
C ILE A 386 21.31 -3.15 2.75
N ALA A 387 21.98 -3.25 3.89
CA ALA A 387 22.48 -2.07 4.62
C ALA A 387 23.40 -1.21 3.73
N ASP A 388 24.32 -1.83 2.98
CA ASP A 388 25.20 -1.17 2.03
C ASP A 388 24.41 -0.53 0.87
N TRP A 389 23.53 -1.30 0.23
CA TRP A 389 22.74 -0.80 -0.91
C TRP A 389 21.84 0.37 -0.52
N MET A 390 21.15 0.29 0.61
CA MET A 390 20.27 1.38 1.07
C MET A 390 21.05 2.61 1.51
N SER A 391 22.26 2.42 2.05
CA SER A 391 23.18 3.53 2.33
C SER A 391 23.58 4.26 1.03
N LYS A 392 23.94 3.53 -0.03
CA LYS A 392 24.30 4.09 -1.35
C LYS A 392 23.11 4.81 -2.00
N VAL A 393 21.90 4.25 -1.92
CA VAL A 393 20.69 4.95 -2.42
C VAL A 393 20.46 6.26 -1.66
N LYS A 394 20.79 6.31 -0.37
CA LYS A 394 20.65 7.52 0.44
C LYS A 394 21.73 8.57 0.11
N SER A 395 23.01 8.17 0.05
CA SER A 395 24.16 9.07 -0.14
C SER A 395 24.36 9.45 -1.61
N ASP A 396 24.33 8.46 -2.52
CA ASP A 396 24.72 8.62 -3.93
C ASP A 396 23.50 8.70 -4.85
N GLY A 397 22.29 8.51 -4.30
CA GLY A 397 21.05 8.47 -5.06
C GLY A 397 20.86 7.20 -5.88
N ARG A 398 21.82 6.25 -5.84
CA ARG A 398 21.88 5.11 -6.76
C ARG A 398 22.55 3.90 -6.15
N VAL A 399 22.09 2.70 -6.57
CA VAL A 399 22.82 1.44 -6.44
C VAL A 399 22.65 0.60 -7.70
N GLN A 400 23.71 -0.09 -8.12
CA GLN A 400 23.69 -1.10 -9.17
C GLN A 400 23.77 -2.48 -8.51
N VAL A 401 22.76 -3.33 -8.73
CA VAL A 401 22.81 -4.71 -8.23
C VAL A 401 23.60 -5.61 -9.18
N PRO A 402 24.16 -6.74 -8.70
CA PRO A 402 24.77 -7.76 -9.55
C PRO A 402 23.80 -8.30 -10.61
N VAL A 403 24.33 -8.72 -11.76
CA VAL A 403 23.51 -9.30 -12.85
C VAL A 403 22.73 -10.51 -12.37
N ALA A 404 23.31 -11.36 -11.52
CA ALA A 404 22.62 -12.54 -10.96
C ALA A 404 21.36 -12.14 -10.16
N VAL A 405 21.43 -11.07 -9.36
CA VAL A 405 20.29 -10.53 -8.60
C VAL A 405 19.21 -10.01 -9.53
N LEU A 406 19.58 -9.33 -10.63
CA LEU A 406 18.63 -8.87 -11.64
C LEU A 406 17.92 -10.03 -12.35
N GLU A 407 18.65 -11.10 -12.69
CA GLU A 407 18.05 -12.30 -13.31
C GLU A 407 17.07 -13.00 -12.35
N LEU A 408 17.39 -13.08 -11.05
CA LEU A 408 16.45 -13.56 -10.03
C LEU A 408 15.17 -12.69 -9.99
N ALA A 409 15.32 -11.37 -10.05
CA ALA A 409 14.17 -10.48 -10.11
C ALA A 409 13.31 -10.70 -11.37
N ARG A 410 13.94 -10.90 -12.54
CA ARG A 410 13.27 -11.14 -13.82
C ARG A 410 12.58 -12.50 -13.91
N ARG A 411 13.03 -13.48 -13.14
CA ARG A 411 12.38 -14.79 -13.04
C ARG A 411 10.96 -14.65 -12.50
N ASP A 412 10.77 -13.80 -11.48
CA ASP A 412 9.51 -13.69 -10.75
C ASP A 412 8.66 -12.48 -11.14
N PHE A 413 9.26 -11.49 -11.83
CA PHE A 413 8.59 -10.24 -12.18
C PHE A 413 8.87 -9.79 -13.60
N PHE A 414 8.00 -8.92 -14.09
CA PHE A 414 8.25 -8.01 -15.20
C PHE A 414 7.78 -6.60 -14.79
N ALA A 415 8.24 -5.57 -15.50
CA ALA A 415 7.82 -4.19 -15.20
C ALA A 415 7.55 -3.40 -16.49
N GLU A 416 6.52 -2.57 -16.45
CA GLU A 416 6.11 -1.69 -17.55
C GLU A 416 5.89 -0.27 -17.04
N ARG A 417 6.32 0.72 -17.84
CA ARG A 417 6.06 2.14 -17.61
C ARG A 417 4.91 2.61 -18.48
N VAL A 418 3.99 3.35 -17.91
CA VAL A 418 2.79 3.88 -18.59
C VAL A 418 2.75 5.41 -18.46
N SER A 419 2.52 6.11 -19.56
CA SER A 419 2.36 7.57 -19.57
C SER A 419 0.94 8.00 -19.21
N ASP A 420 0.74 9.28 -18.90
CA ASP A 420 -0.59 9.85 -18.65
C ASP A 420 -1.52 9.71 -19.86
N GLN A 421 -1.00 9.90 -21.08
CA GLN A 421 -1.81 9.71 -22.29
C GLN A 421 -2.27 8.26 -22.43
N GLN A 422 -1.38 7.30 -22.22
CA GLN A 422 -1.74 5.87 -22.23
C GLN A 422 -2.76 5.52 -21.12
N THR A 423 -2.68 6.20 -19.98
CA THR A 423 -3.64 6.06 -18.88
C THR A 423 -5.03 6.53 -19.33
N LEU A 424 -5.15 7.74 -19.91
CA LEU A 424 -6.42 8.27 -20.42
C LEU A 424 -7.00 7.38 -21.53
N ASP A 425 -6.18 6.97 -22.50
CA ASP A 425 -6.59 6.08 -23.60
C ASP A 425 -7.09 4.73 -23.07
N THR A 426 -6.50 4.24 -21.99
CA THR A 426 -6.89 2.96 -21.37
C THR A 426 -8.22 3.07 -20.63
N ILE A 427 -8.47 4.16 -19.88
CA ILE A 427 -9.78 4.43 -19.27
C ILE A 427 -10.87 4.44 -20.33
N LYS A 428 -10.64 5.18 -21.42
CA LYS A 428 -11.56 5.27 -22.54
C LYS A 428 -11.81 3.91 -23.19
N TYR A 429 -10.75 3.15 -23.47
CA TYR A 429 -10.83 1.84 -24.11
C TYR A 429 -11.74 0.87 -23.33
N TYR A 430 -11.57 0.74 -22.01
CA TYR A 430 -12.38 -0.18 -21.21
C TYR A 430 -13.82 0.30 -21.02
N PHE A 431 -14.05 1.60 -20.98
CA PHE A 431 -15.40 2.16 -20.98
C PHE A 431 -16.14 1.90 -22.29
N GLU A 432 -15.49 2.04 -23.44
CA GLU A 432 -16.06 1.79 -24.77
C GLU A 432 -16.11 0.31 -25.14
N SER A 433 -15.43 -0.58 -24.42
CA SER A 433 -15.48 -2.03 -24.63
C SER A 433 -16.81 -2.64 -24.11
N ASP A 434 -17.04 -3.91 -24.43
CA ASP A 434 -18.22 -4.67 -23.95
C ASP A 434 -18.33 -4.70 -22.41
N SER A 435 -17.21 -4.52 -21.69
CA SER A 435 -17.21 -4.49 -20.23
C SER A 435 -17.80 -3.23 -19.63
N HIS A 436 -17.83 -2.11 -20.38
CA HIS A 436 -18.22 -0.77 -19.92
C HIS A 436 -17.57 -0.39 -18.57
N TYR A 437 -16.34 -0.81 -18.34
CA TYR A 437 -15.67 -0.63 -17.07
C TYR A 437 -15.00 0.74 -16.98
N VAL A 438 -15.37 1.52 -15.96
CA VAL A 438 -14.69 2.79 -15.64
C VAL A 438 -13.57 2.52 -14.64
N ALA A 439 -12.33 2.60 -15.08
CA ALA A 439 -11.16 2.47 -14.21
C ALA A 439 -10.74 3.82 -13.64
N ASP A 440 -10.21 3.81 -12.41
CA ASP A 440 -9.43 4.95 -11.91
C ASP A 440 -8.06 4.99 -12.58
N PRO A 441 -7.33 6.13 -12.55
CA PRO A 441 -6.08 6.26 -13.28
C PRO A 441 -4.97 5.31 -12.81
N HIS A 442 -4.94 4.90 -11.54
CA HIS A 442 -3.95 3.92 -11.07
C HIS A 442 -4.26 2.53 -11.65
N THR A 443 -5.51 2.10 -11.58
CA THR A 443 -5.99 0.86 -12.20
C THR A 443 -5.72 0.86 -13.71
N ALA A 444 -5.93 1.98 -14.38
CA ALA A 444 -5.65 2.13 -15.81
C ALA A 444 -4.17 1.93 -16.15
N VAL A 445 -3.24 2.36 -15.30
CA VAL A 445 -1.81 2.03 -15.44
C VAL A 445 -1.60 0.50 -15.44
N GLY A 446 -2.22 -0.22 -14.50
CA GLY A 446 -2.15 -1.68 -14.45
C GLY A 446 -2.76 -2.36 -15.68
N LEU A 447 -3.93 -1.90 -16.13
CA LEU A 447 -4.62 -2.41 -17.32
C LEU A 447 -3.81 -2.16 -18.60
N CYS A 448 -3.19 -0.99 -18.74
CA CYS A 448 -2.31 -0.69 -19.87
C CYS A 448 -1.10 -1.61 -19.90
N ALA A 449 -0.42 -1.80 -18.77
CA ALA A 449 0.71 -2.71 -18.66
C ALA A 449 0.31 -4.16 -18.99
N ALA A 450 -0.84 -4.64 -18.53
CA ALA A 450 -1.37 -5.96 -18.82
C ALA A 450 -1.59 -6.14 -20.34
N ARG A 451 -2.21 -5.16 -20.99
CA ARG A 451 -2.44 -5.19 -22.46
C ARG A 451 -1.13 -5.23 -23.24
N THR A 452 -0.13 -4.44 -22.82
CA THR A 452 1.17 -4.38 -23.49
C THR A 452 1.85 -5.74 -23.55
N VAL A 453 1.78 -6.53 -22.47
CA VAL A 453 2.44 -7.85 -22.42
C VAL A 453 1.52 -9.00 -22.85
N SER A 454 0.22 -8.78 -23.03
CA SER A 454 -0.76 -9.85 -23.29
C SER A 454 -0.42 -10.69 -24.53
N GLY A 455 0.11 -10.07 -25.59
CA GLY A 455 0.53 -10.76 -26.80
C GLY A 455 1.78 -11.64 -26.65
N GLN A 456 2.54 -11.45 -25.56
CA GLN A 456 3.75 -12.21 -25.25
C GLN A 456 3.46 -13.39 -24.30
N ASN A 457 2.29 -13.39 -23.67
CA ASN A 457 1.89 -14.44 -22.74
C ASN A 457 1.42 -15.70 -23.45
N PRO A 458 1.61 -16.90 -22.87
CA PRO A 458 0.98 -18.12 -23.33
C PRO A 458 -0.55 -17.98 -23.48
N PRO A 459 -1.19 -18.66 -24.44
CA PRO A 459 -2.65 -18.53 -24.67
C PRO A 459 -3.53 -18.86 -23.46
N GLN A 460 -3.05 -19.75 -22.58
CA GLN A 460 -3.74 -20.15 -21.35
C GLN A 460 -3.59 -19.16 -20.20
N THR A 461 -2.77 -18.11 -20.33
CA THR A 461 -2.59 -17.11 -19.28
C THR A 461 -3.86 -16.27 -19.11
N ARG A 462 -4.27 -16.08 -17.87
CA ARG A 462 -5.31 -15.13 -17.46
C ARG A 462 -4.68 -14.07 -16.59
N GLN A 463 -4.89 -12.82 -16.98
CA GLN A 463 -4.36 -11.66 -16.26
C GLN A 463 -5.37 -11.16 -15.25
N ILE A 464 -4.95 -11.01 -14.00
CA ILE A 464 -5.72 -10.34 -12.95
C ILE A 464 -5.04 -9.01 -12.66
N VAL A 465 -5.70 -7.92 -13.01
CA VAL A 465 -5.23 -6.56 -12.71
C VAL A 465 -5.84 -6.09 -11.41
N LEU A 466 -5.04 -5.56 -10.50
CA LEU A 466 -5.52 -5.05 -9.23
C LEU A 466 -6.08 -3.63 -9.39
N SER A 467 -7.33 -3.45 -8.97
CA SER A 467 -8.02 -2.16 -8.99
C SER A 467 -7.97 -1.51 -7.62
N THR A 468 -7.16 -0.47 -7.52
CA THR A 468 -6.69 0.06 -6.23
C THR A 468 -7.55 1.16 -5.65
N ALA A 469 -8.39 1.81 -6.46
CA ALA A 469 -9.29 2.87 -6.00
C ALA A 469 -10.57 2.94 -6.84
N HIS A 470 -11.61 3.51 -6.23
CA HIS A 470 -12.84 3.82 -6.96
C HIS A 470 -12.65 5.06 -7.85
N PRO A 471 -13.09 5.04 -9.13
CA PRO A 471 -12.87 6.13 -10.08
C PRO A 471 -13.44 7.49 -9.62
N ALA A 472 -14.47 7.51 -8.79
CA ALA A 472 -15.04 8.75 -8.25
C ALA A 472 -14.08 9.61 -7.44
N LYS A 473 -12.98 9.04 -6.94
CA LYS A 473 -11.94 9.79 -6.20
C LYS A 473 -11.05 10.62 -7.11
N PHE A 474 -11.04 10.32 -8.41
CA PHE A 474 -10.18 10.90 -9.43
C PHE A 474 -11.01 11.45 -10.59
N SER A 475 -12.05 12.23 -10.23
CA SER A 475 -13.07 12.75 -11.16
C SER A 475 -12.46 13.53 -12.33
N GLU A 476 -11.42 14.30 -12.10
CA GLU A 476 -10.75 15.10 -13.15
C GLU A 476 -10.14 14.19 -14.24
N ALA A 477 -9.37 13.20 -13.85
CA ALA A 477 -8.74 12.26 -14.79
C ALA A 477 -9.80 11.42 -15.55
N VAL A 478 -10.82 10.92 -14.84
CA VAL A 478 -11.88 10.12 -15.43
C VAL A 478 -12.72 10.96 -16.41
N THR A 479 -13.10 12.18 -16.01
CA THR A 479 -13.85 13.09 -16.88
C THR A 479 -13.00 13.50 -18.11
N CYS A 480 -11.71 13.79 -17.91
CA CYS A 480 -10.82 14.10 -19.03
C CYS A 480 -10.74 12.96 -20.05
N ALA A 481 -10.65 11.71 -19.58
CA ALA A 481 -10.61 10.53 -20.45
C ALA A 481 -11.92 10.31 -21.22
N LEU A 482 -13.08 10.59 -20.59
CA LEU A 482 -14.39 10.21 -21.08
C LEU A 482 -15.26 11.37 -21.57
N GLN A 483 -14.77 12.62 -21.54
CA GLN A 483 -15.54 13.82 -21.93
C GLN A 483 -16.14 13.76 -23.35
N ASN A 484 -15.52 13.00 -24.25
CA ASN A 484 -15.97 12.82 -25.63
C ASN A 484 -16.70 11.48 -25.85
N ALA A 485 -16.97 10.69 -24.81
CA ALA A 485 -17.71 9.45 -24.91
C ALA A 485 -19.23 9.75 -24.82
N PRO A 486 -20.02 9.53 -25.90
CA PRO A 486 -21.40 10.03 -25.99
C PRO A 486 -22.35 9.48 -24.91
N SER A 487 -22.04 8.32 -24.35
CA SER A 487 -22.88 7.64 -23.35
C SER A 487 -22.42 7.89 -21.91
N PHE A 488 -21.33 8.61 -21.69
CA PHE A 488 -20.77 8.81 -20.36
C PHE A 488 -21.47 9.94 -19.59
N ASP A 489 -21.85 9.63 -18.36
CA ASP A 489 -22.33 10.60 -17.37
C ASP A 489 -21.70 10.28 -16.02
N PHE A 490 -20.92 11.21 -15.48
CA PHE A 490 -20.14 10.97 -14.25
C PHE A 490 -21.02 10.68 -13.03
N GLU A 491 -22.16 11.37 -12.90
CA GLU A 491 -23.03 11.18 -11.74
C GLU A 491 -23.75 9.82 -11.78
N ARG A 492 -24.13 9.38 -12.97
CA ARG A 492 -24.82 8.11 -13.17
C ARG A 492 -23.86 6.92 -13.11
N ASP A 493 -22.71 7.04 -13.79
CA ASP A 493 -21.84 5.89 -14.08
C ASP A 493 -20.75 5.70 -13.03
N VAL A 494 -20.42 6.76 -12.28
CA VAL A 494 -19.23 6.76 -11.41
C VAL A 494 -19.55 7.17 -9.98
N LEU A 495 -20.40 8.18 -9.75
CA LEU A 495 -20.54 8.78 -8.42
C LEU A 495 -21.33 7.87 -7.45
N PRO A 496 -20.67 7.29 -6.40
CA PRO A 496 -21.36 6.46 -5.43
C PRO A 496 -22.26 7.32 -4.52
N GLN A 497 -23.30 6.69 -3.98
CA GLN A 497 -24.28 7.37 -3.11
C GLN A 497 -23.62 8.04 -1.90
N GLU A 498 -22.56 7.43 -1.37
CA GLU A 498 -21.81 7.90 -0.19
C GLU A 498 -21.07 9.23 -0.43
N PHE A 499 -20.77 9.55 -1.68
CA PHE A 499 -20.12 10.83 -2.03
C PHE A 499 -21.12 11.95 -2.30
N LYS A 500 -22.41 11.61 -2.49
CA LYS A 500 -23.45 12.63 -2.65
C LYS A 500 -23.60 13.41 -1.35
N GLY A 501 -23.49 14.74 -1.45
CA GLY A 501 -23.54 15.64 -0.30
C GLY A 501 -22.33 15.58 0.65
N LEU A 502 -21.26 14.84 0.31
CA LEU A 502 -20.05 14.76 1.17
C LEU A 502 -19.37 16.12 1.31
N LEU A 503 -19.33 16.92 0.25
CA LEU A 503 -18.68 18.23 0.24
C LEU A 503 -19.44 19.29 1.08
N GLU A 504 -20.72 19.04 1.39
CA GLU A 504 -21.62 19.92 2.14
C GLU A 504 -21.64 19.62 3.65
N ARG A 505 -21.01 18.49 4.04
CA ARG A 505 -20.96 18.09 5.45
C ARG A 505 -20.06 19.02 6.27
N GLU A 506 -20.35 19.15 7.56
CA GLU A 506 -19.49 19.84 8.50
C GLU A 506 -18.09 19.26 8.50
N ARG A 507 -17.09 20.13 8.46
CA ARG A 507 -15.68 19.74 8.42
C ARG A 507 -14.99 20.14 9.71
N ARG A 508 -14.18 19.23 10.26
CA ARG A 508 -13.31 19.49 11.39
C ARG A 508 -11.85 19.42 10.97
N VAL A 509 -11.21 20.58 10.92
CA VAL A 509 -9.80 20.71 10.52
C VAL A 509 -9.13 21.76 11.39
N ILE A 510 -7.88 21.52 11.75
CA ILE A 510 -7.03 22.44 12.50
C ILE A 510 -6.10 23.11 11.47
N ASP A 511 -6.18 24.41 11.38
CA ASP A 511 -5.30 25.19 10.51
C ASP A 511 -3.92 25.37 11.17
N VAL A 512 -2.84 25.04 10.46
CA VAL A 512 -1.45 25.20 10.90
C VAL A 512 -0.80 26.23 9.99
N GLU A 513 -0.65 27.44 10.48
CA GLU A 513 -0.31 28.65 9.72
C GLU A 513 1.06 28.60 9.03
N ALA A 514 1.95 27.70 9.40
CA ALA A 514 3.26 27.51 8.79
C ALA A 514 3.74 26.05 8.94
N ALA A 515 4.58 25.62 8.01
CA ALA A 515 5.21 24.29 8.06
C ALA A 515 6.33 24.23 9.14
N GLN A 516 5.93 24.33 10.39
CA GLN A 516 6.84 24.33 11.55
C GLN A 516 6.49 23.22 12.52
N ILE A 517 7.49 22.43 12.92
CA ILE A 517 7.34 21.30 13.84
C ILE A 517 6.72 21.71 15.19
N ASP A 518 7.11 22.87 15.74
CA ASP A 518 6.66 23.32 17.05
C ASP A 518 5.16 23.65 17.08
N LEU A 519 4.59 24.10 15.97
CA LEU A 519 3.16 24.32 15.84
C LEU A 519 2.41 22.99 15.89
N VAL A 520 2.91 21.97 15.20
CA VAL A 520 2.32 20.63 15.19
C VAL A 520 2.47 19.94 16.55
N LYS A 521 3.63 20.07 17.21
CA LYS A 521 3.82 19.58 18.61
C LYS A 521 2.77 20.13 19.56
N LYS A 522 2.54 21.45 19.55
CA LYS A 522 1.51 22.08 20.38
C LYS A 522 0.11 21.53 20.13
N VAL A 523 -0.22 21.21 18.88
CA VAL A 523 -1.51 20.58 18.55
C VAL A 523 -1.57 19.17 19.13
N ILE A 524 -0.51 18.37 18.95
CA ILE A 524 -0.47 17.00 19.50
C ILE A 524 -0.56 17.03 21.03
N GLU A 525 0.21 17.88 21.71
CA GLU A 525 0.17 18.04 23.17
C GLU A 525 -1.21 18.43 23.70
N LYS A 526 -1.92 19.29 22.96
CA LYS A 526 -3.25 19.75 23.32
C LYS A 526 -4.33 18.69 23.17
N TYR A 527 -4.27 17.88 22.13
CA TYR A 527 -5.37 16.99 21.72
C TYR A 527 -5.06 15.51 21.86
N ALA A 528 -3.80 15.09 22.05
CA ALA A 528 -3.50 13.70 22.33
C ALA A 528 -4.15 13.30 23.67
N VAL A 529 -4.94 12.24 23.65
CA VAL A 529 -5.72 11.79 24.83
C VAL A 529 -4.84 11.68 26.06
N PRO A 530 -5.12 12.41 27.17
CA PRO A 530 -4.38 12.25 28.42
C PRO A 530 -4.48 10.81 28.94
N ALA A 531 -3.45 10.33 29.64
CA ALA A 531 -3.52 9.01 30.28
C ALA A 531 -4.59 9.09 31.40
N GLY A 532 -5.75 8.46 31.20
CA GLY A 532 -6.75 8.32 32.26
C GLY A 532 -8.19 8.72 31.90
N GLU A 533 -8.45 9.35 30.77
CA GLU A 533 -9.84 9.62 30.38
C GLU A 533 -10.32 8.55 29.37
N VAL A 534 -11.15 7.64 29.87
CA VAL A 534 -12.04 6.82 29.05
C VAL A 534 -13.02 7.80 28.40
N GLY A 535 -13.01 7.90 27.08
CA GLY A 535 -13.94 8.76 26.36
C GLY A 535 -15.37 8.44 26.79
N ALA A 536 -15.98 9.38 27.52
CA ALA A 536 -17.41 9.36 27.76
C ALA A 536 -18.07 9.52 26.38
N SER A 537 -18.80 8.49 25.96
CA SER A 537 -19.75 8.55 24.85
C SER A 537 -20.75 9.68 25.11
N VAL A 538 -20.78 10.66 24.24
CA VAL A 538 -21.93 11.54 24.05
C VAL A 538 -22.61 11.11 22.75
#